data_11051c2207f9ef9e66adcfc0805ed607
#
_entry.id   11051c2207f9ef9e66adcfc0805ed607
#
_cell.length_a   1.000
_cell.length_b   1.000
_cell.length_c   1.000
_cell.angle_alpha   90.00
_cell.angle_beta   90.00
_cell.angle_gamma   90.00
#
_symmetry.space_group_name_H-M   'P 1'
#
loop_
_entity.id
_entity.type
_entity.pdbx_description
1 polymer ?
#
loop_
_entity_poly.entity_id
_entity_poly.type
_entity_poly.pdbx_seq_one_letter_code
_entity_poly.pdbx_strand_id
1 'polypeptide(L)'
;MLFGKSPAGSVAPVVFKILLTVSLCCVALFAAAQDDRAAEQPIVVGYFPQLGIRKRFFVKNLVSQGAMGMLDQINYSQGHVDADHECTIADANADLNYSFSASDSVDGSADTPEMALRGNFHQLQELKRLYPDIKIVISLEGGAKSFAEAADPENRFAFVASCIQTFIEGNFGDGIHAPGLFDGIDLDWEYPAEEDKYNFLALLSEFRRQLDAAGPDHLLTVAMGDYGASYQHLDMTIVSFYVDQVGIMNYDYGGPWSRRTGLVAPLYSSPGDISKGGDVAATIQGYKDAGVPASKMLLGLPFYAYAWNNVSPVNHGLFQMGEPQRDDFPYSHIVSILGKFTTYRDPNSMAPWLFDGSTFWTYDDETSIGAKLEYARQEALGGVMIWDLSGDTADGKLLKTISKQFRNYNDGDDNDDSAGSETP
;
A
#
# COMPACT_ATOMS: atom_id res chain seq x y z
N MET A 1 84.43 -22.16 -14.00
CA MET A 1 83.24 -21.73 -14.75
C MET A 1 82.21 -21.17 -13.76
N LEU A 2 82.10 -19.86 -13.78
CA LEU A 2 81.28 -19.12 -12.82
C LEU A 2 79.81 -19.03 -13.35
N PHE A 3 78.82 -19.42 -12.54
CA PHE A 3 77.44 -19.15 -12.79
C PHE A 3 76.95 -18.05 -11.80
N GLY A 4 76.65 -16.87 -12.36
CA GLY A 4 76.09 -15.80 -11.61
C GLY A 4 74.63 -16.01 -11.24
N LYS A 5 74.26 -15.70 -9.98
CA LYS A 5 72.90 -15.60 -9.50
C LYS A 5 72.34 -14.22 -9.76
N SER A 6 71.24 -14.13 -10.45
CA SER A 6 70.41 -12.92 -10.62
C SER A 6 69.49 -12.76 -9.39
N PRO A 7 69.28 -11.57 -8.83
CA PRO A 7 68.37 -11.38 -7.71
C PRO A 7 66.94 -11.20 -8.20
N ALA A 8 66.05 -12.04 -7.72
CA ALA A 8 64.59 -11.86 -7.90
C ALA A 8 64.07 -10.74 -6.96
N GLY A 9 63.78 -9.57 -7.54
CA GLY A 9 63.13 -8.48 -6.81
C GLY A 9 61.65 -8.82 -6.53
N SER A 10 61.28 -8.80 -5.26
CA SER A 10 59.90 -9.06 -4.80
C SER A 10 59.04 -7.81 -5.04
N VAL A 11 58.16 -7.87 -5.99
CA VAL A 11 57.16 -6.79 -6.31
C VAL A 11 55.79 -7.03 -5.62
N ALA A 12 55.65 -8.12 -4.87
CA ALA A 12 54.38 -8.56 -4.31
C ALA A 12 53.75 -7.70 -3.18
N PRO A 13 54.45 -7.01 -2.28
CA PRO A 13 53.78 -6.32 -1.16
C PRO A 13 53.18 -4.94 -1.49
N VAL A 14 53.60 -4.31 -2.59
CA VAL A 14 53.10 -2.94 -2.92
C VAL A 14 51.79 -2.98 -3.65
N VAL A 15 51.55 -3.95 -4.54
CA VAL A 15 50.31 -4.12 -5.30
C VAL A 15 49.17 -4.53 -4.38
N PHE A 16 49.46 -5.37 -3.37
CA PHE A 16 48.43 -5.81 -2.42
C PHE A 16 47.96 -4.70 -1.48
N LYS A 17 48.83 -3.80 -1.08
CA LYS A 17 48.43 -2.62 -0.28
C LYS A 17 47.60 -1.60 -1.06
N ILE A 18 47.88 -1.41 -2.36
CA ILE A 18 47.13 -0.47 -3.21
C ILE A 18 45.74 -1.01 -3.50
N LEU A 19 45.59 -2.33 -3.76
CA LEU A 19 44.29 -2.96 -3.96
C LEU A 19 43.41 -2.96 -2.70
N LEU A 20 44.00 -3.13 -1.52
CA LEU A 20 43.27 -3.10 -0.25
C LEU A 20 42.78 -1.68 0.09
N THR A 21 43.58 -0.64 -0.18
CA THR A 21 43.19 0.77 0.07
C THR A 21 42.14 1.24 -0.92
N VAL A 22 42.18 0.84 -2.19
CA VAL A 22 41.15 1.19 -3.16
C VAL A 22 39.83 0.50 -2.83
N SER A 23 39.86 -0.78 -2.40
CA SER A 23 38.67 -1.49 -1.96
C SER A 23 38.03 -0.89 -0.71
N LEU A 24 38.84 -0.48 0.29
CA LEU A 24 38.29 0.21 1.49
C LEU A 24 37.74 1.60 1.18
N CYS A 25 38.35 2.37 0.26
CA CYS A 25 37.84 3.67 -0.17
C CYS A 25 36.52 3.53 -0.96
N CYS A 26 36.38 2.50 -1.81
CA CYS A 26 35.13 2.25 -2.52
C CYS A 26 34.01 1.83 -1.56
N VAL A 27 34.28 0.99 -0.58
CA VAL A 27 33.28 0.60 0.44
C VAL A 27 32.91 1.80 1.33
N ALA A 28 33.88 2.66 1.71
CA ALA A 28 33.60 3.88 2.48
C ALA A 28 32.84 4.94 1.66
N LEU A 29 33.08 5.06 0.36
CA LEU A 29 32.34 5.95 -0.54
C LEU A 29 30.93 5.43 -0.81
N PHE A 30 30.72 4.11 -0.88
CA PHE A 30 29.37 3.53 -0.95
C PHE A 30 28.61 3.70 0.37
N ALA A 31 29.25 3.54 1.51
CA ALA A 31 28.61 3.77 2.82
C ALA A 31 28.30 5.28 3.06
N ALA A 32 29.17 6.19 2.62
CA ALA A 32 28.93 7.63 2.72
C ALA A 32 27.86 8.12 1.71
N ALA A 33 27.71 7.46 0.57
CA ALA A 33 26.64 7.78 -0.40
C ALA A 33 25.24 7.29 0.04
N GLN A 34 25.16 6.42 1.04
CA GLN A 34 23.90 6.00 1.66
C GLN A 34 23.42 6.95 2.78
N ASP A 35 24.32 7.77 3.34
CA ASP A 35 23.98 8.61 4.50
C ASP A 35 23.58 10.05 4.12
N ASP A 36 23.74 10.46 2.86
CA ASP A 36 23.43 11.82 2.37
C ASP A 36 22.11 11.91 1.57
N ARG A 37 21.29 10.84 1.48
CA ARG A 37 19.90 11.04 1.12
C ARG A 37 19.21 11.64 2.35
N ALA A 38 18.84 12.91 2.27
CA ALA A 38 17.84 13.47 3.15
C ALA A 38 16.72 12.43 3.23
N ALA A 39 16.36 11.98 4.44
CA ALA A 39 15.35 10.93 4.60
C ALA A 39 14.13 11.35 3.78
N GLU A 40 13.84 10.63 2.71
CA GLU A 40 12.67 10.91 1.89
C GLU A 40 11.47 10.94 2.84
N GLN A 41 10.63 11.95 2.70
CA GLN A 41 9.43 12.07 3.51
C GLN A 41 8.59 10.81 3.33
N PRO A 42 8.10 10.21 4.42
CA PRO A 42 7.29 9.00 4.29
C PRO A 42 6.01 9.30 3.50
N ILE A 43 5.68 8.42 2.57
CA ILE A 43 4.56 8.60 1.65
C ILE A 43 3.24 8.05 2.22
N VAL A 44 2.14 8.63 1.74
CA VAL A 44 0.77 8.16 2.04
C VAL A 44 0.12 7.70 0.74
N VAL A 45 -0.12 6.40 0.64
CA VAL A 45 -0.78 5.75 -0.50
C VAL A 45 -2.21 5.40 -0.12
N GLY A 46 -3.18 5.72 -0.97
CA GLY A 46 -4.57 5.35 -0.75
C GLY A 46 -5.12 4.50 -1.89
N TYR A 47 -5.73 3.35 -1.58
CA TYR A 47 -6.45 2.57 -2.57
C TYR A 47 -7.82 3.19 -2.84
N PHE A 48 -8.09 3.46 -4.12
CA PHE A 48 -9.38 3.95 -4.61
C PHE A 48 -10.13 2.81 -5.29
N PRO A 49 -11.26 2.35 -4.72
CA PRO A 49 -11.98 1.21 -5.27
C PRO A 49 -12.78 1.61 -6.52
N GLN A 50 -12.58 0.92 -7.64
CA GLN A 50 -13.36 1.06 -8.88
C GLN A 50 -14.86 0.98 -8.60
N LEU A 51 -15.27 0.00 -7.78
CA LEU A 51 -16.67 -0.23 -7.43
C LEU A 51 -17.23 0.80 -6.44
N GLY A 52 -16.43 1.73 -5.95
CA GLY A 52 -16.88 2.88 -5.17
C GLY A 52 -18.00 3.64 -5.87
N ILE A 53 -17.97 3.70 -7.20
CA ILE A 53 -19.02 4.30 -8.03
C ILE A 53 -20.44 3.75 -7.73
N ARG A 54 -20.55 2.49 -7.39
CA ARG A 54 -21.84 1.84 -7.02
C ARG A 54 -22.35 2.30 -5.66
N LYS A 55 -21.45 2.76 -4.78
CA LYS A 55 -21.74 3.30 -3.45
C LYS A 55 -21.76 4.85 -3.47
N ARG A 56 -21.67 5.48 -4.65
CA ARG A 56 -21.54 6.93 -4.87
C ARG A 56 -20.28 7.52 -4.22
N PHE A 57 -19.24 6.74 -4.09
CA PHE A 57 -17.91 7.22 -3.79
C PHE A 57 -17.16 7.46 -5.10
N PHE A 58 -17.02 8.71 -5.46
CA PHE A 58 -16.45 9.19 -6.71
C PHE A 58 -15.09 9.82 -6.50
N VAL A 59 -14.28 9.94 -7.53
CA VAL A 59 -12.98 10.65 -7.47
C VAL A 59 -13.17 12.08 -6.90
N LYS A 60 -14.28 12.73 -7.20
CA LYS A 60 -14.69 14.01 -6.61
C LYS A 60 -14.69 14.02 -5.08
N ASN A 61 -15.01 12.91 -4.43
CA ASN A 61 -15.05 12.83 -2.97
C ASN A 61 -13.65 13.05 -2.36
N LEU A 62 -12.58 12.61 -3.02
CA LEU A 62 -11.21 12.87 -2.58
C LEU A 62 -10.90 14.38 -2.55
N VAL A 63 -11.35 15.10 -3.58
CA VAL A 63 -11.21 16.57 -3.63
C VAL A 63 -12.00 17.23 -2.51
N SER A 64 -13.27 16.80 -2.32
CA SER A 64 -14.17 17.36 -1.32
C SER A 64 -13.71 17.10 0.13
N GLN A 65 -13.04 15.98 0.38
CA GLN A 65 -12.44 15.64 1.67
C GLN A 65 -11.12 16.37 1.94
N GLY A 66 -10.54 17.03 0.92
CA GLY A 66 -9.23 17.66 0.99
C GLY A 66 -8.09 16.65 0.90
N ALA A 67 -8.34 15.44 0.37
CA ALA A 67 -7.35 14.35 0.32
C ALA A 67 -6.10 14.68 -0.50
N MET A 68 -6.22 15.56 -1.50
CA MET A 68 -5.13 15.88 -2.42
C MET A 68 -3.91 16.57 -1.77
N GLY A 69 -4.07 17.18 -0.61
CA GLY A 69 -2.94 17.67 0.20
C GLY A 69 -2.40 16.64 1.20
N MET A 70 -3.02 15.45 1.26
CA MET A 70 -2.73 14.42 2.26
C MET A 70 -2.23 13.10 1.66
N LEU A 71 -2.46 12.87 0.38
CA LEU A 71 -1.99 11.70 -0.38
C LEU A 71 -0.82 12.06 -1.29
N ASP A 72 0.12 11.14 -1.46
CA ASP A 72 1.18 11.19 -2.47
C ASP A 72 0.86 10.32 -3.67
N GLN A 73 0.07 9.25 -3.45
CA GLN A 73 -0.25 8.27 -4.46
C GLN A 73 -1.67 7.73 -4.25
N ILE A 74 -2.33 7.46 -5.37
CA ILE A 74 -3.60 6.74 -5.43
C ILE A 74 -3.34 5.43 -6.18
N ASN A 75 -3.58 4.29 -5.53
CA ASN A 75 -3.66 3.00 -6.19
C ASN A 75 -5.11 2.78 -6.62
N TYR A 76 -5.36 2.82 -7.92
CA TYR A 76 -6.70 2.59 -8.47
C TYR A 76 -6.96 1.08 -8.57
N SER A 77 -7.86 0.57 -7.77
CA SER A 77 -8.23 -0.83 -7.70
C SER A 77 -9.61 -1.01 -8.37
N GLN A 78 -9.71 -1.59 -9.63
CA GLN A 78 -8.66 -2.48 -10.15
C GLN A 78 -8.57 -2.49 -11.67
N GLY A 79 -7.40 -2.88 -12.17
CA GLY A 79 -7.22 -3.51 -13.46
C GLY A 79 -7.36 -5.05 -13.30
N HIS A 80 -7.53 -5.77 -14.39
CA HIS A 80 -7.84 -7.21 -14.35
C HIS A 80 -6.91 -8.03 -15.25
N VAL A 81 -6.60 -9.27 -14.83
CA VAL A 81 -5.93 -10.29 -15.65
C VAL A 81 -7.01 -11.24 -16.18
N ASP A 82 -7.24 -11.25 -17.48
CA ASP A 82 -8.28 -12.04 -18.10
C ASP A 82 -7.87 -13.51 -18.37
N ALA A 83 -8.77 -14.27 -18.99
CA ALA A 83 -8.55 -15.68 -19.29
C ALA A 83 -7.55 -15.94 -20.42
N ASP A 84 -7.25 -14.94 -21.22
CA ASP A 84 -6.23 -14.99 -22.28
C ASP A 84 -4.86 -14.52 -21.78
N HIS A 85 -4.74 -14.29 -20.46
CA HIS A 85 -3.57 -13.80 -19.74
C HIS A 85 -3.13 -12.41 -20.21
N GLU A 86 -4.10 -11.53 -20.48
CA GLU A 86 -3.86 -10.14 -20.86
C GLU A 86 -4.39 -9.20 -19.78
N CYS A 87 -3.76 -8.03 -19.65
CA CYS A 87 -4.27 -6.93 -18.84
C CYS A 87 -5.46 -6.27 -19.51
N THR A 88 -6.56 -6.18 -18.77
CA THR A 88 -7.81 -5.59 -19.25
C THR A 88 -8.45 -4.67 -18.22
N ILE A 89 -9.43 -3.88 -18.66
CA ILE A 89 -10.26 -3.04 -17.81
C ILE A 89 -11.33 -3.91 -17.16
N ALA A 90 -11.37 -3.95 -15.83
CA ALA A 90 -12.26 -4.82 -15.08
C ALA A 90 -13.75 -4.49 -15.27
N ASP A 91 -14.12 -3.21 -15.30
CA ASP A 91 -15.49 -2.73 -15.56
C ASP A 91 -15.46 -1.52 -16.50
N ALA A 92 -15.54 -1.77 -17.80
CA ALA A 92 -15.53 -0.71 -18.83
C ALA A 92 -16.68 0.29 -18.65
N ASN A 93 -17.80 -0.08 -18.01
CA ASN A 93 -18.86 0.88 -17.74
C ASN A 93 -18.46 1.88 -16.65
N ALA A 94 -17.84 1.39 -15.57
CA ALA A 94 -17.36 2.25 -14.49
C ALA A 94 -16.19 3.14 -14.96
N ASP A 95 -15.27 2.59 -15.73
CA ASP A 95 -13.99 3.23 -16.05
C ASP A 95 -14.01 4.12 -17.28
N LEU A 96 -14.80 3.75 -18.30
CA LEU A 96 -14.78 4.42 -19.61
C LEU A 96 -16.11 5.06 -20.02
N ASN A 97 -17.26 4.56 -19.50
CA ASN A 97 -18.54 4.88 -20.10
C ASN A 97 -19.51 5.61 -19.16
N TYR A 98 -19.32 5.51 -17.85
CA TYR A 98 -20.21 6.18 -16.88
C TYR A 98 -20.15 7.70 -17.09
N SER A 99 -21.32 8.34 -17.19
CA SER A 99 -21.40 9.79 -17.39
C SER A 99 -21.63 10.49 -16.05
N PHE A 100 -20.65 11.27 -15.63
CA PHE A 100 -20.73 12.06 -14.41
C PHE A 100 -21.56 13.34 -14.63
N SER A 101 -22.38 13.68 -13.64
CA SER A 101 -23.01 15.00 -13.59
C SER A 101 -21.99 16.06 -13.15
N ALA A 102 -22.27 17.33 -13.42
CA ALA A 102 -21.41 18.43 -12.98
C ALA A 102 -21.15 18.44 -11.45
N SER A 103 -22.12 18.01 -10.64
CA SER A 103 -21.97 17.93 -9.18
C SER A 103 -21.07 16.77 -8.73
N ASP A 104 -20.98 15.72 -9.53
CA ASP A 104 -20.25 14.50 -9.20
C ASP A 104 -18.86 14.44 -9.90
N SER A 105 -18.59 15.39 -10.82
CA SER A 105 -17.34 15.50 -11.56
C SER A 105 -16.27 16.28 -10.78
N VAL A 106 -15.02 15.93 -10.99
CA VAL A 106 -13.84 16.55 -10.37
C VAL A 106 -13.72 18.02 -10.73
N ASP A 107 -13.89 18.36 -12.00
CA ASP A 107 -13.76 19.73 -12.52
C ASP A 107 -15.06 20.55 -12.45
N GLY A 108 -16.18 19.94 -12.04
CA GLY A 108 -17.48 20.55 -11.96
C GLY A 108 -18.22 20.64 -13.30
N SER A 109 -17.76 19.96 -14.35
CA SER A 109 -18.39 19.86 -15.66
C SER A 109 -19.10 18.51 -15.82
N ALA A 110 -20.24 18.48 -16.48
CA ALA A 110 -20.90 17.21 -16.80
C ALA A 110 -20.28 16.56 -18.02
N ASP A 111 -20.16 15.23 -18.00
CA ASP A 111 -19.74 14.47 -19.18
C ASP A 111 -20.82 14.59 -20.28
N THR A 112 -20.36 14.66 -21.54
CA THR A 112 -21.24 14.67 -22.70
C THR A 112 -21.09 13.37 -23.51
N PRO A 113 -22.11 12.99 -24.31
CA PRO A 113 -22.03 11.77 -25.13
C PRO A 113 -20.91 11.77 -26.19
N GLU A 114 -20.42 12.96 -26.56
CA GLU A 114 -19.38 13.15 -27.58
C GLU A 114 -17.97 12.95 -27.02
N MET A 115 -17.82 12.90 -25.68
CA MET A 115 -16.52 12.63 -25.06
C MET A 115 -16.11 11.18 -25.29
N ALA A 116 -14.91 11.00 -25.82
CA ALA A 116 -14.36 9.66 -26.09
C ALA A 116 -14.06 8.91 -24.79
N LEU A 117 -13.51 9.61 -23.78
CA LEU A 117 -13.22 9.05 -22.46
C LEU A 117 -14.19 9.67 -21.44
N ARG A 118 -14.85 8.80 -20.68
CA ARG A 118 -15.72 9.12 -19.54
C ARG A 118 -15.35 8.22 -18.36
N GLY A 119 -16.25 8.04 -17.43
CA GLY A 119 -16.06 7.14 -16.29
C GLY A 119 -14.98 7.59 -15.32
N ASN A 120 -14.53 6.66 -14.48
CA ASN A 120 -13.51 6.94 -13.47
C ASN A 120 -12.20 7.42 -14.09
N PHE A 121 -11.82 6.89 -15.28
CA PHE A 121 -10.56 7.28 -15.91
C PHE A 121 -10.55 8.73 -16.39
N HIS A 122 -11.69 9.23 -16.89
CA HIS A 122 -11.82 10.66 -17.15
C HIS A 122 -11.71 11.49 -15.87
N GLN A 123 -12.35 11.05 -14.78
CA GLN A 123 -12.27 11.76 -13.50
C GLN A 123 -10.86 11.76 -12.91
N LEU A 124 -10.10 10.67 -13.06
CA LEU A 124 -8.69 10.61 -12.67
C LEU A 124 -7.81 11.50 -13.56
N GLN A 125 -8.11 11.60 -14.86
CA GLN A 125 -7.40 12.50 -15.78
C GLN A 125 -7.60 13.97 -15.36
N GLU A 126 -8.84 14.36 -15.04
CA GLU A 126 -9.14 15.68 -14.50
C GLU A 126 -8.47 15.92 -13.13
N LEU A 127 -8.40 14.90 -12.28
CA LEU A 127 -7.69 14.98 -11.01
C LEU A 127 -6.21 15.30 -11.22
N LYS A 128 -5.52 14.58 -12.10
CA LYS A 128 -4.10 14.84 -12.43
C LYS A 128 -3.88 16.22 -13.03
N ARG A 129 -4.82 16.71 -13.84
CA ARG A 129 -4.74 18.06 -14.40
C ARG A 129 -4.80 19.13 -13.31
N LEU A 130 -5.60 18.93 -12.25
CA LEU A 130 -5.73 19.86 -11.13
C LEU A 130 -4.62 19.69 -10.07
N TYR A 131 -4.12 18.47 -9.92
CA TYR A 131 -3.12 18.09 -8.93
C TYR A 131 -1.99 17.28 -9.61
N PRO A 132 -1.10 17.93 -10.36
CA PRO A 132 -0.13 17.26 -11.23
C PRO A 132 0.93 16.44 -10.48
N ASP A 133 1.13 16.68 -9.19
CA ASP A 133 2.11 15.98 -8.37
C ASP A 133 1.58 14.64 -7.84
N ILE A 134 0.25 14.39 -7.90
CA ILE A 134 -0.32 13.12 -7.44
C ILE A 134 0.07 11.98 -8.37
N LYS A 135 0.59 10.90 -7.83
CA LYS A 135 0.83 9.67 -8.58
C LYS A 135 -0.44 8.83 -8.62
N ILE A 136 -0.77 8.29 -9.79
CA ILE A 136 -1.87 7.34 -9.96
C ILE A 136 -1.30 6.03 -10.49
N VAL A 137 -1.42 4.96 -9.72
CA VAL A 137 -0.92 3.64 -10.06
C VAL A 137 -2.12 2.72 -10.26
N ILE A 138 -2.12 1.92 -11.33
CA ILE A 138 -3.16 0.90 -11.51
C ILE A 138 -2.80 -0.33 -10.68
N SER A 139 -3.67 -0.75 -9.78
CA SER A 139 -3.54 -2.01 -9.05
C SER A 139 -4.20 -3.12 -9.86
N LEU A 140 -3.40 -4.12 -10.21
CA LEU A 140 -3.87 -5.30 -10.93
C LEU A 140 -4.29 -6.35 -9.92
N GLU A 141 -5.58 -6.65 -9.87
CA GLU A 141 -6.12 -7.77 -9.13
C GLU A 141 -6.31 -8.97 -10.06
N GLY A 142 -5.98 -10.13 -9.56
CA GLY A 142 -6.22 -11.39 -10.23
C GLY A 142 -6.15 -12.51 -9.20
N GLY A 143 -7.05 -13.48 -9.26
CA GLY A 143 -6.95 -14.67 -8.40
C GLY A 143 -5.59 -15.34 -8.60
N ALA A 144 -5.11 -16.03 -7.57
CA ALA A 144 -3.80 -16.69 -7.56
C ALA A 144 -3.51 -17.49 -8.85
N LYS A 145 -4.54 -18.15 -9.40
CA LYS A 145 -4.41 -18.93 -10.64
C LYS A 145 -4.16 -18.07 -11.88
N SER A 146 -4.88 -16.95 -12.05
CA SER A 146 -4.74 -16.09 -13.24
C SER A 146 -3.34 -15.49 -13.31
N PHE A 147 -2.81 -15.02 -12.20
CA PHE A 147 -1.44 -14.53 -12.13
C PHE A 147 -0.40 -15.62 -12.33
N ALA A 148 -0.60 -16.83 -11.76
CA ALA A 148 0.32 -17.94 -11.94
C ALA A 148 0.46 -18.31 -13.42
N GLU A 149 -0.68 -18.43 -14.14
CA GLU A 149 -0.71 -18.71 -15.57
C GLU A 149 -0.12 -17.57 -16.41
N ALA A 150 -0.40 -16.31 -16.07
CA ALA A 150 0.18 -15.14 -16.73
C ALA A 150 1.69 -14.99 -16.50
N ALA A 151 2.17 -15.44 -15.31
CA ALA A 151 3.58 -15.43 -14.96
C ALA A 151 4.41 -16.56 -15.60
N ASP A 152 3.77 -17.55 -16.21
CA ASP A 152 4.47 -18.63 -16.91
C ASP A 152 5.38 -18.12 -18.03
N PRO A 153 6.53 -18.77 -18.29
CA PRO A 153 7.50 -18.33 -19.29
C PRO A 153 6.91 -18.12 -20.70
N GLU A 154 5.85 -18.86 -21.04
CA GLU A 154 5.19 -18.77 -22.35
C GLU A 154 4.30 -17.54 -22.48
N ASN A 155 3.72 -17.05 -21.38
CA ASN A 155 2.74 -15.95 -21.36
C ASN A 155 3.35 -14.62 -20.87
N ARG A 156 4.31 -14.66 -19.96
CA ARG A 156 4.85 -13.52 -19.20
C ARG A 156 5.16 -12.30 -20.03
N PHE A 157 5.88 -12.48 -21.17
CA PHE A 157 6.25 -11.35 -22.01
C PHE A 157 5.03 -10.65 -22.60
N ALA A 158 4.08 -11.42 -23.15
CA ALA A 158 2.86 -10.89 -23.76
C ALA A 158 1.95 -10.26 -22.69
N PHE A 159 1.82 -10.90 -21.53
CA PHE A 159 1.08 -10.38 -20.40
C PHE A 159 1.58 -9.00 -19.97
N VAL A 160 2.88 -8.88 -19.69
CA VAL A 160 3.46 -7.59 -19.30
C VAL A 160 3.30 -6.54 -20.39
N ALA A 161 3.52 -6.93 -21.67
CA ALA A 161 3.35 -6.02 -22.77
C ALA A 161 1.91 -5.50 -22.90
N SER A 162 0.91 -6.35 -22.68
CA SER A 162 -0.50 -5.93 -22.65
C SER A 162 -0.79 -4.93 -21.55
N CYS A 163 -0.21 -5.13 -20.34
CA CYS A 163 -0.36 -4.19 -19.23
C CYS A 163 0.24 -2.82 -19.53
N ILE A 164 1.46 -2.80 -20.11
CA ILE A 164 2.11 -1.56 -20.52
C ILE A 164 1.27 -0.85 -21.61
N GLN A 165 0.83 -1.58 -22.62
CA GLN A 165 0.03 -1.02 -23.71
C GLN A 165 -1.30 -0.45 -23.21
N THR A 166 -1.99 -1.19 -22.34
CA THR A 166 -3.31 -0.78 -21.82
C THR A 166 -3.18 0.40 -20.86
N PHE A 167 -2.34 0.29 -19.83
CA PHE A 167 -2.38 1.23 -18.73
C PHE A 167 -1.30 2.33 -18.81
N ILE A 168 -0.08 2.01 -19.22
CA ILE A 168 0.98 3.01 -19.27
C ILE A 168 0.89 3.84 -20.56
N GLU A 169 0.70 3.17 -21.71
CA GLU A 169 0.47 3.87 -22.98
C GLU A 169 -0.96 4.40 -23.11
N GLY A 170 -1.90 3.93 -22.26
CA GLY A 170 -3.28 4.41 -22.21
C GLY A 170 -4.15 3.98 -23.38
N ASN A 171 -3.93 2.79 -23.95
CA ASN A 171 -4.73 2.25 -25.05
C ASN A 171 -5.90 1.43 -24.52
N PHE A 172 -7.03 2.08 -24.22
CA PHE A 172 -8.17 1.46 -23.55
C PHE A 172 -9.18 0.77 -24.51
N GLY A 173 -8.81 0.59 -25.78
CA GLY A 173 -9.71 0.02 -26.79
C GLY A 173 -10.65 1.06 -27.41
N ASP A 174 -11.38 0.65 -28.47
CA ASP A 174 -12.40 1.47 -29.17
C ASP A 174 -11.92 2.87 -29.60
N GLY A 175 -10.60 3.04 -29.80
CA GLY A 175 -10.00 4.33 -30.15
C GLY A 175 -9.82 5.28 -28.98
N ILE A 176 -10.04 4.85 -27.76
CA ILE A 176 -9.79 5.63 -26.55
C ILE A 176 -8.30 5.56 -26.22
N HIS A 177 -7.65 6.72 -26.17
CA HIS A 177 -6.24 6.85 -25.90
C HIS A 177 -5.97 7.99 -24.92
N ALA A 178 -5.44 7.65 -23.73
CA ALA A 178 -5.13 8.61 -22.67
C ALA A 178 -3.77 8.29 -22.02
N PRO A 179 -2.66 8.55 -22.70
CA PRO A 179 -1.32 8.30 -22.19
C PRO A 179 -1.02 9.18 -20.97
N GLY A 180 -0.24 8.65 -20.03
CA GLY A 180 0.14 9.36 -18.81
C GLY A 180 -0.97 9.45 -17.77
N LEU A 181 -2.07 8.69 -17.91
CA LEU A 181 -3.07 8.58 -16.85
C LEU A 181 -2.49 7.83 -15.65
N PHE A 182 -1.83 6.71 -15.87
CA PHE A 182 -1.20 5.92 -14.82
C PHE A 182 0.32 6.13 -14.81
N ASP A 183 0.87 6.34 -13.61
CA ASP A 183 2.30 6.53 -13.37
C ASP A 183 3.02 5.21 -13.08
N GLY A 184 2.30 4.08 -12.99
CA GLY A 184 2.89 2.79 -12.67
C GLY A 184 1.86 1.69 -12.54
N ILE A 185 2.36 0.52 -12.15
CA ILE A 185 1.59 -0.72 -11.96
C ILE A 185 1.85 -1.25 -10.55
N ASP A 186 0.79 -1.59 -9.85
CA ASP A 186 0.78 -2.32 -8.59
C ASP A 186 0.32 -3.76 -8.85
N LEU A 187 1.00 -4.74 -8.28
CA LEU A 187 0.62 -6.14 -8.40
C LEU A 187 0.03 -6.61 -7.08
N ASP A 188 -1.26 -6.87 -7.09
CA ASP A 188 -2.00 -7.43 -5.97
C ASP A 188 -2.33 -8.90 -6.26
N TRP A 189 -1.29 -9.73 -6.19
CA TRP A 189 -1.40 -11.18 -6.36
C TRP A 189 -1.61 -11.86 -5.02
N GLU A 190 -2.82 -12.28 -4.72
CA GLU A 190 -3.19 -12.96 -3.48
C GLU A 190 -3.39 -14.47 -3.69
N TYR A 191 -2.38 -15.33 -3.43
CA TYR A 191 -0.98 -15.05 -3.12
C TYR A 191 -0.12 -15.99 -3.96
N PRO A 192 1.13 -15.61 -4.36
CA PRO A 192 2.03 -16.53 -5.03
C PRO A 192 2.34 -17.71 -4.11
N ALA A 193 2.17 -18.94 -4.61
CA ALA A 193 2.50 -20.16 -3.89
C ALA A 193 4.01 -20.45 -3.93
N GLU A 194 4.47 -21.48 -3.18
CA GLU A 194 5.88 -21.85 -3.21
C GLU A 194 6.37 -22.28 -4.60
N GLU A 195 5.52 -22.92 -5.39
CA GLU A 195 5.79 -23.28 -6.77
C GLU A 195 5.93 -22.08 -7.70
N ASP A 196 5.27 -20.97 -7.39
CA ASP A 196 5.28 -19.75 -8.21
C ASP A 196 6.50 -18.87 -7.99
N LYS A 197 7.31 -19.12 -6.98
CA LYS A 197 8.40 -18.23 -6.54
C LYS A 197 9.33 -17.75 -7.65
N TYR A 198 9.72 -18.63 -8.56
CA TYR A 198 10.60 -18.25 -9.66
C TYR A 198 9.87 -17.50 -10.76
N ASN A 199 8.61 -17.85 -11.03
CA ASN A 199 7.78 -17.16 -12.00
C ASN A 199 7.41 -15.77 -11.50
N PHE A 200 7.14 -15.59 -10.20
CA PHE A 200 6.89 -14.28 -9.59
C PHE A 200 8.09 -13.34 -9.73
N LEU A 201 9.30 -13.81 -9.37
CA LEU A 201 10.52 -12.99 -9.53
C LEU A 201 10.81 -12.65 -10.98
N ALA A 202 10.58 -13.59 -11.90
CA ALA A 202 10.78 -13.36 -13.33
C ALA A 202 9.70 -12.41 -13.90
N LEU A 203 8.48 -12.43 -13.34
CA LEU A 203 7.41 -11.49 -13.67
C LEU A 203 7.79 -10.06 -13.26
N LEU A 204 8.26 -9.86 -12.02
CA LEU A 204 8.73 -8.55 -11.55
C LEU A 204 9.89 -8.02 -12.41
N SER A 205 10.84 -8.89 -12.75
CA SER A 205 11.96 -8.53 -13.64
C SER A 205 11.46 -8.08 -15.02
N GLU A 206 10.47 -8.76 -15.58
CA GLU A 206 9.91 -8.41 -16.88
C GLU A 206 9.10 -7.10 -16.83
N PHE A 207 8.29 -6.89 -15.78
CA PHE A 207 7.60 -5.61 -15.55
C PHE A 207 8.60 -4.46 -15.46
N ARG A 208 9.65 -4.59 -14.62
CA ARG A 208 10.65 -3.54 -14.48
C ARG A 208 11.34 -3.23 -15.80
N ARG A 209 11.71 -4.27 -16.55
CA ARG A 209 12.35 -4.11 -17.87
C ARG A 209 11.47 -3.35 -18.86
N GLN A 210 10.16 -3.68 -18.93
CA GLN A 210 9.25 -3.02 -19.87
C GLN A 210 8.84 -1.63 -19.42
N LEU A 211 8.62 -1.41 -18.11
CA LEU A 211 8.37 -0.09 -17.52
C LEU A 211 9.53 0.86 -17.77
N ASP A 212 10.79 0.42 -17.54
CA ASP A 212 11.98 1.24 -17.82
C ASP A 212 12.12 1.59 -19.30
N ALA A 213 11.70 0.70 -20.20
CA ALA A 213 11.70 0.97 -21.63
C ALA A 213 10.61 1.97 -22.04
N ALA A 214 9.48 2.00 -21.33
CA ALA A 214 8.39 2.96 -21.53
C ALA A 214 8.74 4.35 -20.94
N GLY A 215 9.51 4.39 -19.84
CA GLY A 215 10.00 5.62 -19.21
C GLY A 215 10.60 5.34 -17.84
N PRO A 216 11.61 6.14 -17.40
CA PRO A 216 12.38 5.85 -16.20
C PRO A 216 11.60 6.12 -14.90
N ASP A 217 10.48 6.84 -14.96
CA ASP A 217 9.76 7.33 -13.77
C ASP A 217 8.52 6.50 -13.42
N HIS A 218 8.30 5.36 -14.14
CA HIS A 218 7.16 4.49 -13.87
C HIS A 218 7.39 3.61 -12.65
N LEU A 219 6.42 3.61 -11.75
CA LEU A 219 6.45 2.83 -10.52
C LEU A 219 6.05 1.36 -10.79
N LEU A 220 6.73 0.45 -10.10
CA LEU A 220 6.32 -0.93 -9.93
C LEU A 220 6.17 -1.19 -8.44
N THR A 221 4.96 -1.51 -7.98
CA THR A 221 4.67 -1.80 -6.58
C THR A 221 4.03 -3.17 -6.42
N VAL A 222 4.06 -3.70 -5.20
CA VAL A 222 3.40 -4.96 -4.87
C VAL A 222 2.61 -4.80 -3.58
N ALA A 223 1.39 -5.36 -3.53
CA ALA A 223 0.65 -5.57 -2.31
C ALA A 223 0.91 -6.99 -1.80
N MET A 224 1.26 -7.15 -0.52
CA MET A 224 1.63 -8.42 0.07
C MET A 224 1.05 -8.59 1.46
N GLY A 225 0.48 -9.78 1.73
CA GLY A 225 -0.12 -10.10 3.01
C GLY A 225 0.77 -10.93 3.93
N ASP A 226 0.26 -11.17 5.12
CA ASP A 226 0.85 -12.10 6.10
C ASP A 226 0.24 -13.51 6.02
N TYR A 227 -0.79 -13.69 5.19
CA TYR A 227 -1.51 -14.95 5.10
C TYR A 227 -0.60 -16.10 4.64
N GLY A 228 -0.50 -17.13 5.50
CA GLY A 228 0.36 -18.28 5.24
C GLY A 228 1.85 -17.94 5.19
N ALA A 229 2.25 -16.74 5.63
CA ALA A 229 3.61 -16.23 5.55
C ALA A 229 4.18 -16.36 4.11
N SER A 230 3.38 -15.93 3.10
CA SER A 230 3.72 -16.04 1.67
C SER A 230 5.10 -15.49 1.32
N TYR A 231 5.55 -14.45 2.05
CA TYR A 231 6.89 -13.89 1.87
C TYR A 231 8.04 -14.85 2.29
N GLN A 232 7.77 -15.89 3.09
CA GLN A 232 8.83 -16.77 3.62
C GLN A 232 9.43 -17.69 2.56
N HIS A 233 8.71 -17.99 1.49
CA HIS A 233 9.24 -18.79 0.39
C HIS A 233 9.71 -17.97 -0.82
N LEU A 234 9.53 -16.66 -0.76
CA LEU A 234 10.02 -15.71 -1.77
C LEU A 234 11.39 -15.14 -1.37
N ASP A 235 12.24 -14.85 -2.34
CA ASP A 235 13.44 -14.06 -2.10
C ASP A 235 13.08 -12.58 -2.08
N MET A 236 12.73 -12.08 -0.88
CA MET A 236 12.26 -10.72 -0.69
C MET A 236 13.34 -9.67 -0.96
N THR A 237 14.62 -10.04 -0.89
CA THR A 237 15.73 -9.17 -1.33
C THR A 237 15.65 -8.92 -2.83
N ILE A 238 15.39 -9.96 -3.62
CA ILE A 238 15.23 -9.85 -5.08
C ILE A 238 13.91 -9.12 -5.41
N VAL A 239 12.81 -9.42 -4.71
CA VAL A 239 11.55 -8.67 -4.86
C VAL A 239 11.82 -7.18 -4.69
N SER A 240 12.45 -6.80 -3.56
CA SER A 240 12.74 -5.40 -3.25
C SER A 240 13.70 -4.72 -4.23
N PHE A 241 14.51 -5.49 -4.97
CA PHE A 241 15.36 -4.95 -6.03
C PHE A 241 14.55 -4.45 -7.23
N TYR A 242 13.47 -5.16 -7.60
CA TYR A 242 12.67 -4.81 -8.77
C TYR A 242 11.56 -3.80 -8.49
N VAL A 243 11.04 -3.75 -7.26
CA VAL A 243 9.90 -2.90 -6.90
C VAL A 243 10.32 -1.61 -6.20
N ASP A 244 9.53 -0.57 -6.36
CA ASP A 244 9.72 0.72 -5.69
C ASP A 244 9.14 0.70 -4.28
N GLN A 245 8.01 0.01 -4.08
CA GLN A 245 7.27 -0.08 -2.82
C GLN A 245 6.76 -1.49 -2.58
N VAL A 246 6.69 -1.90 -1.31
CA VAL A 246 6.04 -3.11 -0.82
C VAL A 246 4.93 -2.69 0.15
N GLY A 247 3.69 -2.67 -0.32
CA GLY A 247 2.51 -2.44 0.50
C GLY A 247 2.21 -3.69 1.32
N ILE A 248 2.33 -3.61 2.65
CA ILE A 248 2.10 -4.76 3.52
C ILE A 248 0.68 -4.66 4.07
N MET A 249 -0.16 -5.64 3.76
CA MET A 249 -1.55 -5.71 4.18
C MET A 249 -1.64 -6.11 5.66
N ASN A 250 -1.28 -5.17 6.55
CA ASN A 250 -1.23 -5.31 8.01
C ASN A 250 -2.61 -5.26 8.67
N TYR A 251 -3.54 -6.01 8.11
CA TYR A 251 -4.92 -6.14 8.59
C TYR A 251 -5.41 -7.56 8.37
N ASP A 252 -6.68 -7.83 8.70
CA ASP A 252 -7.30 -9.14 8.56
C ASP A 252 -6.69 -10.23 9.48
N TYR A 253 -6.06 -9.84 10.57
CA TYR A 253 -5.61 -10.79 11.59
C TYR A 253 -6.79 -11.45 12.32
N GLY A 254 -7.90 -10.74 12.49
CA GLY A 254 -9.18 -11.25 12.96
C GLY A 254 -10.33 -10.81 12.06
N GLY A 255 -11.13 -11.78 11.59
CA GLY A 255 -12.20 -11.48 10.64
C GLY A 255 -13.29 -12.56 10.55
N PRO A 256 -14.26 -12.40 9.63
CA PRO A 256 -15.51 -13.18 9.55
C PRO A 256 -15.31 -14.65 9.14
N TRP A 257 -14.12 -15.07 8.76
CA TRP A 257 -13.76 -16.48 8.55
C TRP A 257 -13.68 -17.27 9.87
N SER A 258 -13.67 -16.57 11.01
CA SER A 258 -13.61 -17.17 12.34
C SER A 258 -14.92 -16.92 13.10
N ARG A 259 -15.41 -17.95 13.80
CA ARG A 259 -16.50 -17.76 14.77
C ARG A 259 -16.06 -17.10 16.08
N ARG A 260 -14.75 -17.00 16.29
CA ARG A 260 -14.19 -16.28 17.45
C ARG A 260 -13.92 -14.86 17.05
N THR A 261 -14.39 -13.91 17.85
CA THR A 261 -14.05 -12.49 17.68
C THR A 261 -12.55 -12.28 17.78
N GLY A 262 -12.03 -11.37 17.00
CA GLY A 262 -10.62 -11.00 16.98
C GLY A 262 -10.44 -9.53 16.65
N LEU A 263 -9.23 -9.04 16.71
CA LEU A 263 -8.88 -7.67 16.33
C LEU A 263 -8.45 -7.65 14.86
N VAL A 264 -9.00 -6.72 14.07
CA VAL A 264 -8.73 -6.65 12.62
C VAL A 264 -7.27 -6.32 12.33
N ALA A 265 -6.68 -5.40 13.08
CA ALA A 265 -5.32 -4.93 12.85
C ALA A 265 -4.62 -4.54 14.16
N PRO A 266 -4.33 -5.50 15.06
CA PRO A 266 -3.64 -5.22 16.32
C PRO A 266 -2.19 -4.82 16.06
N LEU A 267 -1.71 -3.72 16.67
CA LEU A 267 -0.32 -3.29 16.53
C LEU A 267 0.65 -4.33 17.13
N TYR A 268 0.32 -4.86 18.30
CA TYR A 268 1.06 -5.93 19.00
C TYR A 268 0.09 -7.00 19.46
N SER A 269 0.60 -8.21 19.64
CA SER A 269 -0.18 -9.35 20.12
C SER A 269 -0.81 -9.07 21.48
N SER A 270 -2.07 -9.47 21.64
CA SER A 270 -2.79 -9.49 22.90
C SER A 270 -2.54 -10.79 23.65
N PRO A 271 -2.19 -10.78 24.95
CA PRO A 271 -1.95 -12.01 25.71
C PRO A 271 -3.15 -12.98 25.76
N GLY A 272 -4.37 -12.48 25.54
CA GLY A 272 -5.61 -13.29 25.50
C GLY A 272 -5.92 -13.87 24.12
N ASP A 273 -5.20 -13.50 23.08
CA ASP A 273 -5.42 -14.02 21.74
C ASP A 273 -4.80 -15.41 21.60
N ILE A 274 -5.67 -16.41 21.58
CA ILE A 274 -5.29 -17.82 21.36
C ILE A 274 -5.30 -18.21 19.88
N SER A 275 -5.80 -17.34 18.99
CA SER A 275 -5.88 -17.61 17.54
C SER A 275 -4.49 -17.62 16.90
N LYS A 276 -3.52 -16.93 17.49
CA LYS A 276 -2.19 -16.69 16.92
C LYS A 276 -2.28 -16.06 15.53
N GLY A 277 -3.26 -15.19 15.32
CA GLY A 277 -3.51 -14.55 14.04
C GLY A 277 -2.39 -13.62 13.57
N GLY A 278 -1.44 -13.31 14.46
CA GLY A 278 -0.37 -12.37 14.16
C GLY A 278 -0.69 -10.95 14.61
N ASP A 279 0.20 -10.05 14.31
CA ASP A 279 0.08 -8.62 14.58
C ASP A 279 0.95 -7.80 13.61
N VAL A 280 0.69 -6.51 13.56
CA VAL A 280 1.39 -5.58 12.66
C VAL A 280 2.91 -5.61 12.87
N ALA A 281 3.36 -5.52 14.12
CA ALA A 281 4.79 -5.44 14.44
C ALA A 281 5.53 -6.74 14.07
N ALA A 282 4.93 -7.90 14.34
CA ALA A 282 5.52 -9.20 13.99
C ALA A 282 5.61 -9.36 12.47
N THR A 283 4.59 -8.95 11.72
CA THR A 283 4.59 -9.01 10.25
C THR A 283 5.67 -8.11 9.66
N ILE A 284 5.74 -6.83 10.09
CA ILE A 284 6.79 -5.90 9.65
C ILE A 284 8.19 -6.46 9.95
N GLN A 285 8.40 -7.02 11.14
CA GLN A 285 9.68 -7.63 11.49
C GLN A 285 9.98 -8.82 10.59
N GLY A 286 8.98 -9.65 10.28
CA GLY A 286 9.13 -10.78 9.36
C GLY A 286 9.61 -10.36 7.96
N TYR A 287 9.04 -9.30 7.40
CA TYR A 287 9.48 -8.73 6.11
C TYR A 287 10.90 -8.15 6.17
N LYS A 288 11.26 -7.48 7.28
CA LYS A 288 12.64 -7.00 7.50
C LYS A 288 13.63 -8.16 7.55
N ASP A 289 13.31 -9.23 8.30
CA ASP A 289 14.13 -10.43 8.42
C ASP A 289 14.26 -11.18 7.07
N ALA A 290 13.23 -11.09 6.21
CA ALA A 290 13.25 -11.63 4.86
C ALA A 290 14.05 -10.76 3.87
N GLY A 291 14.54 -9.58 4.27
CA GLY A 291 15.44 -8.73 3.48
C GLY A 291 14.79 -7.54 2.77
N VAL A 292 13.53 -7.18 3.10
CA VAL A 292 12.92 -5.96 2.57
C VAL A 292 13.49 -4.75 3.30
N PRO A 293 14.02 -3.73 2.60
CA PRO A 293 14.43 -2.47 3.22
C PRO A 293 13.23 -1.74 3.83
N ALA A 294 13.36 -1.26 5.08
CA ALA A 294 12.29 -0.54 5.77
C ALA A 294 11.75 0.64 4.95
N SER A 295 12.63 1.36 4.24
CA SER A 295 12.27 2.50 3.39
C SER A 295 11.40 2.16 2.19
N LYS A 296 11.24 0.88 1.84
CA LYS A 296 10.33 0.42 0.78
C LYS A 296 9.02 -0.15 1.31
N MET A 297 8.91 -0.35 2.63
CA MET A 297 7.70 -0.90 3.25
C MET A 297 6.65 0.17 3.49
N LEU A 298 5.41 -0.10 3.11
CA LEU A 298 4.24 0.70 3.46
C LEU A 298 3.37 -0.10 4.43
N LEU A 299 3.12 0.47 5.62
CA LEU A 299 2.28 -0.16 6.63
C LEU A 299 0.80 -0.02 6.24
N GLY A 300 0.08 -1.14 6.13
CA GLY A 300 -1.34 -1.19 5.78
C GLY A 300 -2.25 -0.75 6.91
N LEU A 301 -3.22 0.10 6.59
CA LEU A 301 -4.21 0.64 7.50
C LEU A 301 -5.63 0.35 6.98
N PRO A 302 -6.46 -0.41 7.71
CA PRO A 302 -7.84 -0.69 7.30
C PRO A 302 -8.77 0.48 7.65
N PHE A 303 -9.53 0.96 6.66
CA PHE A 303 -10.60 1.93 6.89
C PHE A 303 -11.97 1.25 6.96
N TYR A 304 -11.98 0.01 7.42
CA TYR A 304 -13.17 -0.83 7.56
C TYR A 304 -13.21 -1.57 8.90
N ALA A 305 -14.30 -2.25 9.15
CA ALA A 305 -14.58 -2.99 10.37
C ALA A 305 -15.22 -4.34 10.06
N TYR A 306 -15.06 -5.28 10.98
CA TYR A 306 -15.81 -6.53 11.01
C TYR A 306 -16.69 -6.64 12.25
N ALA A 307 -17.74 -7.47 12.16
CA ALA A 307 -18.71 -7.65 13.24
C ALA A 307 -19.09 -9.10 13.49
N TRP A 308 -19.49 -9.37 14.74
CA TRP A 308 -20.08 -10.64 15.18
C TRP A 308 -21.32 -10.36 16.03
N ASN A 309 -22.35 -11.17 15.83
CA ASN A 309 -23.55 -11.19 16.65
C ASN A 309 -23.52 -12.36 17.65
N ASN A 310 -24.42 -12.35 18.62
CA ASN A 310 -24.58 -13.44 19.60
C ASN A 310 -23.25 -13.77 20.31
N VAL A 311 -22.45 -12.76 20.61
CA VAL A 311 -21.15 -12.90 21.24
C VAL A 311 -21.32 -13.04 22.75
N SER A 312 -20.59 -13.99 23.35
CA SER A 312 -20.53 -14.13 24.81
C SER A 312 -20.03 -12.84 25.46
N PRO A 313 -20.66 -12.36 26.57
CA PRO A 313 -20.27 -11.11 27.21
C PRO A 313 -18.97 -11.17 28.03
N VAL A 314 -18.36 -12.35 28.14
CA VAL A 314 -17.08 -12.52 28.84
C VAL A 314 -16.02 -11.67 28.14
N ASN A 315 -15.18 -11.00 28.91
CA ASN A 315 -14.13 -10.09 28.43
C ASN A 315 -14.66 -9.03 27.43
N HIS A 316 -15.88 -8.53 27.67
CA HIS A 316 -16.54 -7.57 26.78
C HIS A 316 -16.60 -8.04 25.30
N GLY A 317 -16.78 -9.32 25.10
CA GLY A 317 -16.86 -9.93 23.78
C GLY A 317 -15.53 -10.20 23.08
N LEU A 318 -14.40 -9.73 23.61
CA LEU A 318 -13.09 -9.93 22.97
C LEU A 318 -12.62 -11.38 23.13
N PHE A 319 -12.22 -12.00 21.99
CA PHE A 319 -11.79 -13.38 21.87
C PHE A 319 -12.86 -14.40 22.30
N GLN A 320 -14.14 -14.08 22.08
CA GLN A 320 -15.27 -14.92 22.43
C GLN A 320 -15.91 -15.55 21.18
N MET A 321 -16.71 -16.59 21.41
CA MET A 321 -17.49 -17.19 20.34
C MET A 321 -18.70 -16.32 20.01
N GLY A 322 -18.94 -16.15 18.71
CA GLY A 322 -20.05 -15.39 18.15
C GLY A 322 -20.42 -15.89 16.75
N GLU A 323 -21.29 -15.16 16.09
CA GLU A 323 -21.74 -15.41 14.72
C GLU A 323 -21.22 -14.26 13.84
N PRO A 324 -20.20 -14.51 12.96
CA PRO A 324 -19.63 -13.46 12.14
C PRO A 324 -20.65 -12.92 11.14
N GLN A 325 -20.67 -11.62 10.93
CA GLN A 325 -21.28 -11.00 9.77
C GLN A 325 -20.28 -11.10 8.61
N ARG A 326 -20.77 -11.48 7.43
CA ARG A 326 -19.88 -11.83 6.31
C ARG A 326 -19.29 -10.62 5.58
N ASP A 327 -20.00 -9.49 5.67
CA ASP A 327 -19.60 -8.27 4.99
C ASP A 327 -18.63 -7.47 5.87
N ASP A 328 -17.77 -6.67 5.23
CA ASP A 328 -17.05 -5.58 5.84
C ASP A 328 -17.93 -4.33 5.92
N PHE A 329 -17.58 -3.44 6.83
CA PHE A 329 -18.31 -2.20 7.05
C PHE A 329 -17.32 -1.01 7.04
N PRO A 330 -17.63 0.08 6.33
CA PRO A 330 -16.73 1.23 6.30
C PRO A 330 -16.59 1.86 7.70
N TYR A 331 -15.46 2.48 7.98
CA TYR A 331 -15.24 3.22 9.24
C TYR A 331 -16.32 4.28 9.49
N SER A 332 -16.82 4.93 8.42
CA SER A 332 -17.96 5.87 8.53
C SER A 332 -19.21 5.25 9.15
N HIS A 333 -19.46 3.94 8.91
CA HIS A 333 -20.53 3.21 9.59
C HIS A 333 -20.25 3.12 11.09
N ILE A 334 -19.03 2.77 11.49
CA ILE A 334 -18.63 2.69 12.91
C ILE A 334 -18.89 4.03 13.61
N VAL A 335 -18.48 5.15 13.01
CA VAL A 335 -18.75 6.49 13.54
C VAL A 335 -20.25 6.72 13.75
N SER A 336 -21.10 6.25 12.86
CA SER A 336 -22.56 6.42 12.95
C SER A 336 -23.20 5.65 14.09
N ILE A 337 -22.55 4.61 14.60
CA ILE A 337 -23.08 3.72 15.65
C ILE A 337 -22.38 3.86 16.98
N LEU A 338 -21.29 4.63 17.12
CA LEU A 338 -20.49 4.80 18.35
C LEU A 338 -21.36 5.04 19.59
N GLY A 339 -22.38 5.90 19.48
CA GLY A 339 -23.29 6.23 20.59
C GLY A 339 -24.19 5.10 21.07
N LYS A 340 -24.23 3.95 20.37
CA LYS A 340 -25.05 2.78 20.72
C LYS A 340 -24.26 1.69 21.43
N PHE A 341 -22.94 1.79 21.47
CA PHE A 341 -22.02 0.78 21.98
C PHE A 341 -21.08 1.38 23.02
N THR A 342 -20.52 0.51 23.86
CA THR A 342 -19.35 0.87 24.67
C THR A 342 -18.09 0.60 23.89
N THR A 343 -17.20 1.59 23.81
CA THR A 343 -15.87 1.45 23.21
C THR A 343 -14.90 0.91 24.24
N TYR A 344 -14.18 -0.11 23.88
CA TYR A 344 -13.06 -0.70 24.62
C TYR A 344 -11.77 -0.57 23.79
N ARG A 345 -10.64 -0.70 24.46
CA ARG A 345 -9.32 -0.71 23.81
C ARG A 345 -8.40 -1.67 24.55
N ASP A 346 -7.70 -2.51 23.80
CA ASP A 346 -6.64 -3.35 24.35
C ASP A 346 -5.36 -2.49 24.53
N PRO A 347 -4.83 -2.40 25.75
CA PRO A 347 -3.65 -1.58 26.02
C PRO A 347 -2.36 -2.10 25.37
N ASN A 348 -2.29 -3.38 25.00
CA ASN A 348 -1.12 -3.97 24.33
C ASN A 348 -1.19 -3.78 22.81
N SER A 349 -2.31 -4.16 22.20
CA SER A 349 -2.49 -4.07 20.76
C SER A 349 -2.86 -2.68 20.26
N MET A 350 -3.27 -1.77 21.18
CA MET A 350 -3.82 -0.44 20.90
C MET A 350 -5.12 -0.46 20.07
N ALA A 351 -5.60 -1.62 19.66
CA ALA A 351 -6.79 -1.78 18.83
C ALA A 351 -8.08 -1.53 19.62
N PRO A 352 -9.02 -0.76 19.08
CA PRO A 352 -10.34 -0.55 19.67
C PRO A 352 -11.32 -1.66 19.27
N TRP A 353 -12.37 -1.84 20.10
CA TRP A 353 -13.56 -2.57 19.70
C TRP A 353 -14.80 -1.98 20.36
N LEU A 354 -15.96 -2.23 19.72
CA LEU A 354 -17.25 -1.89 20.30
C LEU A 354 -17.96 -3.14 20.78
N PHE A 355 -18.68 -3.01 21.90
CA PHE A 355 -19.49 -4.09 22.44
C PHE A 355 -20.72 -3.55 23.20
N ASP A 356 -21.90 -4.14 22.95
CA ASP A 356 -23.17 -3.78 23.61
C ASP A 356 -23.71 -4.88 24.57
N GLY A 357 -22.94 -5.97 24.74
CA GLY A 357 -23.34 -7.15 25.50
C GLY A 357 -23.68 -8.35 24.62
N SER A 358 -23.80 -8.17 23.30
CA SER A 358 -24.14 -9.22 22.33
C SER A 358 -23.47 -9.05 20.97
N THR A 359 -23.27 -7.81 20.51
CA THR A 359 -22.66 -7.51 19.21
C THR A 359 -21.27 -6.93 19.43
N PHE A 360 -20.28 -7.47 18.72
CA PHE A 360 -18.89 -7.09 18.75
C PHE A 360 -18.46 -6.50 17.39
N TRP A 361 -17.70 -5.40 17.42
CA TRP A 361 -17.10 -4.77 16.24
C TRP A 361 -15.62 -4.57 16.46
N THR A 362 -14.80 -4.91 15.48
CA THR A 362 -13.37 -4.61 15.46
C THR A 362 -13.05 -3.65 14.30
N TYR A 363 -12.21 -2.66 14.56
CA TYR A 363 -11.89 -1.58 13.62
C TYR A 363 -10.63 -0.85 14.04
N ASP A 364 -10.17 0.12 13.23
CA ASP A 364 -9.18 1.13 13.63
C ASP A 364 -9.85 2.48 13.83
N ASP A 365 -9.33 3.26 14.77
CA ASP A 365 -9.70 4.66 15.01
C ASP A 365 -8.46 5.57 15.01
N GLU A 366 -8.66 6.86 15.25
CA GLU A 366 -7.58 7.86 15.23
C GLU A 366 -6.47 7.55 16.25
N THR A 367 -6.81 6.89 17.35
CA THR A 367 -5.83 6.53 18.40
C THR A 367 -5.00 5.33 17.97
N SER A 368 -5.61 4.27 17.44
CA SER A 368 -4.88 3.08 16.98
C SER A 368 -4.05 3.38 15.72
N ILE A 369 -4.60 4.18 14.81
CA ILE A 369 -3.83 4.69 13.66
C ILE A 369 -2.64 5.52 14.14
N GLY A 370 -2.84 6.44 15.10
CA GLY A 370 -1.73 7.24 15.64
C GLY A 370 -0.61 6.39 16.24
N ALA A 371 -0.95 5.30 16.95
CA ALA A 371 0.04 4.36 17.47
C ALA A 371 0.81 3.63 16.35
N LYS A 372 0.12 3.24 15.26
CA LYS A 372 0.74 2.62 14.08
C LYS A 372 1.64 3.58 13.31
N LEU A 373 1.26 4.86 13.20
CA LEU A 373 2.10 5.88 12.58
C LEU A 373 3.37 6.14 13.37
N GLU A 374 3.26 6.18 14.70
CA GLU A 374 4.43 6.28 15.57
C GLU A 374 5.36 5.07 15.41
N TYR A 375 4.81 3.86 15.36
CA TYR A 375 5.55 2.64 15.07
C TYR A 375 6.23 2.70 13.70
N ALA A 376 5.51 3.12 12.65
CA ALA A 376 6.08 3.24 11.30
C ALA A 376 7.29 4.20 11.25
N ARG A 377 7.23 5.32 12.01
CA ARG A 377 8.37 6.24 12.15
C ARG A 377 9.55 5.62 12.89
N GLN A 378 9.28 4.96 14.03
CA GLN A 378 10.31 4.29 14.84
C GLN A 378 11.05 3.22 14.04
N GLU A 379 10.33 2.52 13.17
CA GLU A 379 10.87 1.47 12.30
C GLU A 379 11.46 2.02 10.99
N ALA A 380 11.41 3.34 10.76
CA ALA A 380 11.85 4.03 9.55
C ALA A 380 11.22 3.45 8.27
N LEU A 381 9.91 3.15 8.31
CA LEU A 381 9.18 2.65 7.16
C LEU A 381 9.04 3.75 6.10
N GLY A 382 8.97 3.33 4.82
CA GLY A 382 8.80 4.24 3.67
C GLY A 382 7.47 4.99 3.65
N GLY A 383 6.46 4.48 4.37
CA GLY A 383 5.17 5.13 4.43
C GLY A 383 4.05 4.25 4.96
N VAL A 384 2.83 4.63 4.60
CA VAL A 384 1.62 3.87 4.90
C VAL A 384 0.77 3.68 3.65
N MET A 385 -0.02 2.61 3.61
CA MET A 385 -1.06 2.41 2.61
C MET A 385 -2.43 2.22 3.28
N ILE A 386 -3.50 2.65 2.62
CA ILE A 386 -4.86 2.67 3.16
C ILE A 386 -5.76 1.77 2.31
N TRP A 387 -6.39 0.78 2.92
CA TRP A 387 -7.45 -0.02 2.32
C TRP A 387 -8.79 0.26 3.01
N ASP A 388 -9.79 0.89 2.38
CA ASP A 388 -9.71 1.73 1.18
C ASP A 388 -10.27 3.13 1.48
N LEU A 389 -10.00 4.08 0.61
CA LEU A 389 -10.37 5.48 0.80
C LEU A 389 -11.88 5.72 0.93
N SER A 390 -12.74 4.81 0.42
CA SER A 390 -14.19 4.92 0.53
C SER A 390 -14.71 4.65 1.94
N GLY A 391 -13.89 4.04 2.80
CA GLY A 391 -14.26 3.70 4.17
C GLY A 391 -14.26 4.87 5.13
N ASP A 392 -13.55 5.95 4.83
CA ASP A 392 -13.46 7.12 5.73
C ASP A 392 -14.78 7.89 5.83
N THR A 393 -14.85 8.78 6.80
CA THR A 393 -15.97 9.73 6.92
C THR A 393 -15.96 10.74 5.78
N ALA A 394 -17.12 11.35 5.52
CA ALA A 394 -17.24 12.34 4.45
C ALA A 394 -16.31 13.56 4.60
N ASP A 395 -15.84 13.83 5.81
CA ASP A 395 -14.89 14.89 6.12
C ASP A 395 -13.43 14.39 6.20
N GLY A 396 -13.16 13.09 5.91
CA GLY A 396 -11.82 12.52 5.85
C GLY A 396 -11.12 12.44 7.22
N LYS A 397 -11.79 11.93 8.24
CA LYS A 397 -11.33 11.94 9.63
C LYS A 397 -10.06 11.14 9.87
N LEU A 398 -9.99 9.91 9.33
CA LEU A 398 -8.81 9.07 9.47
C LEU A 398 -7.65 9.58 8.63
N LEU A 399 -7.93 10.01 7.40
CA LEU A 399 -6.91 10.55 6.51
C LEU A 399 -6.29 11.84 7.05
N LYS A 400 -7.11 12.73 7.65
CA LYS A 400 -6.61 13.92 8.37
C LYS A 400 -5.73 13.55 9.57
N THR A 401 -6.07 12.50 10.28
CA THR A 401 -5.26 12.00 11.39
C THR A 401 -3.89 11.54 10.89
N ILE A 402 -3.86 10.78 9.78
CA ILE A 402 -2.62 10.34 9.15
C ILE A 402 -1.79 11.55 8.72
N SER A 403 -2.37 12.47 7.96
CA SER A 403 -1.65 13.66 7.48
C SER A 403 -1.07 14.49 8.62
N LYS A 404 -1.87 14.80 9.62
CA LYS A 404 -1.43 15.60 10.78
C LYS A 404 -0.30 14.96 11.57
N GLN A 405 -0.38 13.65 11.82
CA GLN A 405 0.60 12.96 12.67
C GLN A 405 1.82 12.47 11.91
N PHE A 406 1.72 12.19 10.61
CA PHE A 406 2.78 11.57 9.84
C PHE A 406 3.63 12.58 9.06
N ARG A 407 3.03 13.69 8.58
CA ARG A 407 3.73 14.74 7.82
C ARG A 407 4.25 15.89 8.68
N ASN A 408 3.50 16.31 9.73
CA ASN A 408 3.83 17.50 10.53
C ASN A 408 4.88 17.25 11.62
N TYR A 409 5.52 16.09 11.68
CA TYR A 409 6.53 15.80 12.69
C TYR A 409 7.85 16.58 12.49
N ASN A 410 8.13 17.12 11.30
CA ASN A 410 9.32 17.92 11.03
C ASN A 410 9.13 19.43 11.21
N ASP A 411 7.90 19.91 11.38
CA ASP A 411 7.64 21.32 11.66
C ASP A 411 7.53 21.52 13.17
N GLY A 412 8.71 21.65 13.82
CA GLY A 412 8.80 22.14 15.19
C GLY A 412 8.44 23.62 15.30
N ASP A 413 7.19 23.95 15.05
CA ASP A 413 6.60 25.26 15.32
C ASP A 413 5.45 25.11 16.34
N ASP A 414 5.83 24.81 17.60
CA ASP A 414 5.05 25.20 18.77
C ASP A 414 5.25 26.72 18.99
N ASN A 415 4.78 27.54 18.08
CA ASN A 415 4.52 28.94 18.36
C ASN A 415 3.12 29.08 18.95
N ASP A 416 2.99 28.66 20.20
CA ASP A 416 1.93 29.11 21.10
C ASP A 416 2.27 30.54 21.61
N ASP A 417 2.17 31.54 20.73
CA ASP A 417 2.17 32.94 21.11
C ASP A 417 0.78 33.42 21.50
N SER A 418 0.23 32.85 22.55
CA SER A 418 -0.88 33.44 23.31
C SER A 418 -0.43 33.97 24.68
N ALA A 419 0.62 34.79 24.68
CA ALA A 419 0.91 35.64 25.83
C ALA A 419 0.22 36.99 25.63
N GLY A 420 -0.99 37.07 26.15
CA GLY A 420 -1.71 38.34 26.30
C GLY A 420 -0.89 39.34 27.12
N SER A 421 -0.56 40.46 26.50
CA SER A 421 -0.11 41.64 27.24
C SER A 421 -1.33 42.39 27.73
N GLU A 422 -1.72 42.13 28.95
CA GLU A 422 -2.37 43.15 29.75
C GLU A 422 -1.28 43.94 30.48
N THR A 423 -1.26 45.25 30.27
CA THR A 423 -0.66 46.23 31.18
C THR A 423 -1.29 47.60 30.94
N PRO A 424 -1.20 48.50 31.89
CA PRO A 424 -2.18 48.76 32.96
C PRO A 424 -3.12 49.92 32.61
#